data_c7e0fcc6454243347b100c738a7cbeae
#
_entry.id   c7e0fcc6454243347b100c738a7cbeae
#
_cell.length_a   1.000
_cell.length_b   1.000
_cell.length_c   1.000
_cell.angle_alpha   90.00
_cell.angle_beta   90.00
_cell.angle_gamma   90.00
#
_symmetry.space_group_name_H-M   'P 1'
#
loop_
_entity.id
_entity.type
_entity.pdbx_description
1 polymer ?
#
loop_
_entity_poly.entity_id
_entity_poly.type
_entity_poly.pdbx_seq_one_letter_code
_entity_poly.pdbx_strand_id
1 'polypeptide(L)'
;GEAIFTKRRDFLLEFLPAVKQLYLEIARQPDDTEQSNRALLSEPLQLVYDSELLTASFCELLKAGRQRDLFSQRTNTGIHRDDLEIQLGTQPFKSIASQGQRKSLLFALKLAEMDRLKKEKGFAPLLLLDDVFEKLDEERITNLLRKVCIENEGQVFITDTHEERLRNHLEGLGVIYQ
;
A
#
# COMPACT_ATOMS: atom_id res chain seq x y z
N GLY A 1 -13.40 16.24 14.80
CA GLY A 1 -12.07 15.62 14.89
C GLY A 1 -12.15 14.17 15.31
N GLU A 2 -12.60 13.89 16.53
CA GLU A 2 -12.57 12.54 17.14
C GLU A 2 -13.35 11.47 16.33
N ALA A 3 -14.54 11.76 15.86
CA ALA A 3 -15.31 10.80 15.07
C ALA A 3 -14.60 10.39 13.75
N ILE A 4 -13.88 11.32 13.11
CA ILE A 4 -13.08 11.02 11.91
C ILE A 4 -11.82 10.24 12.30
N PHE A 5 -11.15 10.63 13.38
CA PHE A 5 -10.00 9.91 13.91
C PHE A 5 -10.35 8.45 14.21
N THR A 6 -11.43 8.19 14.95
CA THR A 6 -11.88 6.83 15.27
C THR A 6 -12.11 5.99 14.03
N LYS A 7 -12.88 6.51 13.06
CA LYS A 7 -13.14 5.80 11.80
C LYS A 7 -11.86 5.54 10.99
N ARG A 8 -10.94 6.51 10.94
CA ARG A 8 -9.67 6.36 10.24
C ARG A 8 -8.78 5.32 10.92
N ARG A 9 -8.64 5.41 12.23
CA ARG A 9 -7.88 4.43 13.03
C ARG A 9 -8.41 3.02 12.83
N ASP A 10 -9.71 2.82 12.98
CA ASP A 10 -10.34 1.51 12.88
C ASP A 10 -10.20 0.93 11.46
N PHE A 11 -10.34 1.76 10.43
CA PHE A 11 -10.06 1.37 9.05
C PHE A 11 -8.60 0.95 8.85
N LEU A 12 -7.64 1.74 9.34
CA LEU A 12 -6.21 1.48 9.15
C LEU A 12 -5.74 0.25 9.92
N LEU A 13 -6.35 -0.11 11.05
CA LEU A 13 -6.04 -1.35 11.78
C LEU A 13 -6.25 -2.61 10.94
N GLU A 14 -7.22 -2.62 10.03
CA GLU A 14 -7.46 -3.73 9.11
C GLU A 14 -6.69 -3.57 7.79
N PHE A 15 -6.59 -2.33 7.30
CA PHE A 15 -6.05 -2.01 5.99
C PHE A 15 -4.52 -2.18 5.92
N LEU A 16 -3.77 -1.68 6.91
CA LEU A 16 -2.31 -1.69 6.86
C LEU A 16 -1.69 -3.10 6.90
N PRO A 17 -2.21 -4.06 7.70
CA PRO A 17 -1.75 -5.45 7.62
C PRO A 17 -1.98 -6.08 6.24
N ALA A 18 -3.13 -5.80 5.59
CA ALA A 18 -3.42 -6.29 4.24
C ALA A 18 -2.45 -5.70 3.21
N VAL A 19 -2.16 -4.39 3.28
CA VAL A 19 -1.14 -3.76 2.42
C VAL A 19 0.22 -4.41 2.60
N LYS A 20 0.64 -4.65 3.83
CA LYS A 20 1.93 -5.28 4.14
C LYS A 20 2.02 -6.69 3.54
N GLN A 21 0.97 -7.48 3.68
CA GLN A 21 0.92 -8.82 3.11
C GLN A 21 1.02 -8.77 1.58
N LEU A 22 0.21 -7.95 0.92
CA LEU A 22 0.24 -7.78 -0.54
C LEU A 22 1.60 -7.29 -1.04
N TYR A 23 2.24 -6.37 -0.31
CA TYR A 23 3.59 -5.93 -0.64
C TYR A 23 4.59 -7.09 -0.63
N LEU A 24 4.55 -7.95 0.39
CA LEU A 24 5.43 -9.12 0.49
C LEU A 24 5.15 -10.13 -0.62
N GLU A 25 3.89 -10.35 -0.98
CA GLU A 25 3.50 -11.25 -2.07
C GLU A 25 4.02 -10.76 -3.44
N ILE A 26 3.94 -9.45 -3.71
CA ILE A 26 4.47 -8.84 -4.94
C ILE A 26 6.00 -8.85 -4.95
N ALA A 27 6.64 -8.59 -3.81
CA ALA A 27 8.09 -8.49 -3.71
C ALA A 27 8.82 -9.83 -3.62
N ARG A 28 8.11 -10.94 -3.45
CA ARG A 28 8.67 -12.29 -3.29
C ARG A 28 9.49 -12.72 -4.50
N GLN A 29 10.65 -13.36 -4.26
CA GLN A 29 11.54 -13.93 -5.27
C GLN A 29 11.46 -15.46 -5.27
N PRO A 30 11.63 -16.17 -6.42
CA PRO A 30 11.51 -17.62 -6.51
C PRO A 30 12.55 -18.38 -5.67
N ASP A 31 13.76 -17.80 -5.55
CA ASP A 31 14.87 -18.37 -4.77
C ASP A 31 14.77 -18.06 -3.26
N ASP A 32 13.66 -17.50 -2.81
CA ASP A 32 13.38 -17.32 -1.40
C ASP A 32 13.13 -18.68 -0.72
N THR A 33 14.22 -19.47 -0.61
CA THR A 33 14.32 -20.52 0.41
C THR A 33 14.10 -19.87 1.77
N GLU A 34 13.72 -20.66 2.80
CA GLU A 34 13.45 -20.13 4.16
C GLU A 34 14.57 -19.22 4.70
N GLN A 35 15.78 -19.29 4.14
CA GLN A 35 16.91 -18.42 4.50
C GLN A 35 16.88 -17.05 3.83
N SER A 36 16.38 -16.93 2.58
CA SER A 36 16.20 -15.65 1.89
C SER A 36 14.97 -14.89 2.35
N ASN A 37 13.91 -15.59 2.79
CA ASN A 37 12.80 -14.98 3.54
C ASN A 37 13.31 -14.25 4.80
N ARG A 38 14.40 -14.70 5.42
CA ARG A 38 15.06 -13.97 6.51
C ARG A 38 15.67 -12.65 6.06
N ALA A 39 16.13 -12.51 4.82
CA ALA A 39 16.70 -11.26 4.32
C ALA A 39 15.60 -10.22 4.01
N LEU A 40 14.44 -10.62 3.46
CA LEU A 40 13.24 -9.76 3.35
C LEU A 40 12.63 -9.46 4.72
N LEU A 41 12.79 -10.36 5.70
CA LEU A 41 12.41 -10.17 7.10
C LEU A 41 13.45 -9.35 7.88
N SER A 42 14.70 -9.21 7.38
CA SER A 42 15.75 -8.42 8.05
C SER A 42 15.47 -6.92 8.04
N GLU A 43 14.69 -6.45 7.07
CA GLU A 43 14.20 -5.06 7.02
C GLU A 43 12.69 -5.04 6.75
N PRO A 44 11.86 -5.38 7.75
CA PRO A 44 10.42 -5.49 7.56
C PRO A 44 9.81 -4.13 7.22
N LEU A 45 8.94 -4.12 6.19
CA LEU A 45 8.09 -2.96 5.91
C LEU A 45 7.20 -2.69 7.12
N GLN A 46 7.27 -1.48 7.63
CA GLN A 46 6.43 -0.99 8.72
C GLN A 46 5.54 0.13 8.18
N LEU A 47 4.27 0.04 8.49
CA LEU A 47 3.24 1.03 8.16
C LEU A 47 2.59 1.44 9.47
N VAL A 48 2.82 2.67 9.89
CA VAL A 48 2.37 3.18 11.19
C VAL A 48 1.52 4.43 10.99
N TYR A 49 0.32 4.40 11.52
CA TYR A 49 -0.51 5.60 11.58
C TYR A 49 -0.02 6.51 12.69
N ASP A 50 0.44 7.70 12.32
CA ASP A 50 0.89 8.74 13.24
C ASP A 50 -0.21 9.77 13.45
N SER A 51 -0.61 9.94 14.71
CA SER A 51 -1.60 10.93 15.13
C SER A 51 -1.42 11.29 16.60
N GLU A 52 -1.42 12.58 16.90
CA GLU A 52 -1.43 13.06 18.29
C GLU A 52 -2.64 12.54 19.07
N LEU A 53 -3.75 12.24 18.38
CA LEU A 53 -4.98 11.70 18.97
C LEU A 53 -4.86 10.26 19.49
N LEU A 54 -3.76 9.57 19.21
CA LEU A 54 -3.44 8.28 19.83
C LEU A 54 -3.03 8.45 21.31
N THR A 55 -2.56 9.62 21.71
CA THR A 55 -1.97 9.88 23.03
C THR A 55 -2.83 10.72 23.93
N ALA A 56 -3.68 11.61 23.38
CA ALA A 56 -4.54 12.51 24.15
C ALA A 56 -5.83 12.84 23.39
N SER A 57 -6.85 13.31 24.12
CA SER A 57 -8.11 13.74 23.52
C SER A 57 -7.94 15.02 22.69
N PHE A 58 -8.78 15.18 21.68
CA PHE A 58 -8.74 16.37 20.82
C PHE A 58 -8.90 17.68 21.62
N CYS A 59 -9.72 17.67 22.67
CA CYS A 59 -9.93 18.82 23.53
C CYS A 59 -8.65 19.20 24.32
N GLU A 60 -7.94 18.21 24.86
CA GLU A 60 -6.69 18.42 25.59
C GLU A 60 -5.61 18.96 24.66
N LEU A 61 -5.47 18.37 23.47
CA LEU A 61 -4.51 18.81 22.48
C LEU A 61 -4.75 20.25 22.02
N LEU A 62 -6.02 20.63 21.77
CA LEU A 62 -6.37 22.01 21.40
C LEU A 62 -6.08 23.00 22.53
N LYS A 63 -6.34 22.64 23.79
CA LYS A 63 -6.01 23.48 24.94
C LYS A 63 -4.51 23.68 25.07
N ALA A 64 -3.73 22.61 24.98
CA ALA A 64 -2.28 22.66 25.05
C ALA A 64 -1.64 23.45 23.89
N GLY A 65 -2.21 23.33 22.69
CA GLY A 65 -1.71 23.99 21.46
C GLY A 65 -2.11 25.46 21.32
N ARG A 66 -3.05 25.97 22.15
CA ARG A 66 -3.71 27.27 21.94
C ARG A 66 -2.77 28.45 21.70
N GLN A 67 -1.70 28.59 22.49
CA GLN A 67 -0.77 29.71 22.34
C GLN A 67 0.01 29.62 21.03
N ARG A 68 0.45 28.42 20.63
CA ARG A 68 1.11 28.16 19.36
C ARG A 68 0.19 28.46 18.17
N ASP A 69 -1.07 28.08 18.29
CA ASP A 69 -2.08 28.32 17.25
C ASP A 69 -2.39 29.81 17.06
N LEU A 70 -2.50 30.56 18.16
CA LEU A 70 -2.66 32.02 18.11
C LEU A 70 -1.45 32.71 17.48
N PHE A 71 -0.24 32.28 17.84
CA PHE A 71 0.99 32.84 17.26
C PHE A 71 1.12 32.54 15.78
N SER A 72 0.84 31.30 15.36
CA SER A 72 0.96 30.84 13.96
C SER A 72 -0.27 31.19 13.09
N GLN A 73 -1.34 31.74 13.70
CA GLN A 73 -2.64 32.03 13.06
C GLN A 73 -3.25 30.83 12.32
N ARG A 74 -2.96 29.62 12.79
CA ARG A 74 -3.48 28.38 12.23
C ARG A 74 -3.51 27.28 13.29
N THR A 75 -4.42 26.32 13.17
CA THR A 75 -4.48 25.14 14.01
C THR A 75 -3.35 24.18 13.66
N ASN A 76 -2.51 23.87 14.64
CA ASN A 76 -1.36 22.99 14.49
C ASN A 76 -1.63 21.54 14.97
N THR A 77 -2.80 21.28 15.52
CA THR A 77 -3.21 20.01 16.13
C THR A 77 -4.50 19.49 15.50
N GLY A 78 -4.59 18.19 15.29
CA GLY A 78 -5.80 17.50 14.84
C GLY A 78 -5.60 16.64 13.59
N ILE A 79 -6.66 15.98 13.16
CA ILE A 79 -6.69 14.97 12.10
C ILE A 79 -6.10 15.39 10.74
N HIS A 80 -5.93 16.66 10.48
CA HIS A 80 -5.27 17.20 9.29
C HIS A 80 -3.75 17.15 9.38
N ARG A 81 -3.21 16.81 10.56
CA ARG A 81 -1.77 16.62 10.82
C ARG A 81 -1.40 15.15 10.88
N ASP A 82 -2.40 14.26 10.89
CA ASP A 82 -2.15 12.84 10.87
C ASP A 82 -1.39 12.44 9.59
N ASP A 83 -0.50 11.48 9.74
CA ASP A 83 0.30 10.96 8.64
C ASP A 83 0.37 9.42 8.69
N LEU A 84 0.84 8.83 7.63
CA LEU A 84 1.18 7.43 7.54
C LEU A 84 2.68 7.29 7.40
N GLU A 85 3.34 6.93 8.48
CA GLU A 85 4.77 6.64 8.46
C GLU A 85 5.04 5.29 7.81
N ILE A 86 5.89 5.30 6.78
CA ILE A 86 6.33 4.10 6.09
C ILE A 86 7.82 3.95 6.30
N GLN A 87 8.23 2.83 6.87
CA GLN A 87 9.61 2.52 7.18
C GLN A 87 10.02 1.16 6.58
N LEU A 88 11.27 1.03 6.20
CA LEU A 88 11.91 -0.21 5.84
C LEU A 88 13.04 -0.45 6.84
N GLY A 89 12.89 -1.47 7.69
CA GLY A 89 13.72 -1.60 8.87
C GLY A 89 13.54 -0.42 9.82
N THR A 90 14.63 0.32 10.07
CA THR A 90 14.66 1.51 10.94
C THR A 90 14.69 2.84 10.17
N GLN A 91 14.65 2.79 8.84
CA GLN A 91 14.81 3.98 8.01
C GLN A 91 13.53 4.36 7.27
N PRO A 92 13.29 5.65 7.00
CA PRO A 92 12.15 6.08 6.21
C PRO A 92 12.17 5.45 4.81
N PHE A 93 11.11 4.76 4.44
CA PHE A 93 10.95 4.10 3.13
C PHE A 93 11.21 5.06 1.96
N LYS A 94 10.75 6.29 2.09
CA LYS A 94 10.96 7.36 1.11
C LYS A 94 12.43 7.59 0.76
N SER A 95 13.34 7.40 1.71
CA SER A 95 14.76 7.70 1.54
C SER A 95 15.55 6.55 0.92
N ILE A 96 15.21 5.29 1.27
CA ILE A 96 16.03 4.13 0.92
C ILE A 96 15.41 3.17 -0.10
N ALA A 97 14.08 3.22 -0.26
CA ALA A 97 13.40 2.29 -1.15
C ALA A 97 13.78 2.50 -2.61
N SER A 98 14.07 1.38 -3.31
CA SER A 98 14.27 1.37 -4.75
C SER A 98 12.99 1.77 -5.50
N GLN A 99 13.11 2.10 -6.79
CA GLN A 99 11.95 2.44 -7.61
C GLN A 99 10.96 1.26 -7.71
N GLY A 100 11.47 0.03 -7.85
CA GLY A 100 10.65 -1.19 -7.85
C GLY A 100 9.92 -1.41 -6.52
N GLN A 101 10.60 -1.20 -5.39
CA GLN A 101 9.96 -1.29 -4.07
C GLN A 101 8.84 -0.25 -3.89
N ARG A 102 9.07 0.99 -4.33
CA ARG A 102 8.04 2.05 -4.29
C ARG A 102 6.83 1.70 -5.14
N LYS A 103 7.05 1.18 -6.35
CA LYS A 103 5.97 0.76 -7.24
C LYS A 103 5.22 -0.46 -6.69
N SER A 104 5.93 -1.45 -6.13
CA SER A 104 5.31 -2.59 -5.45
C SER A 104 4.41 -2.16 -4.29
N LEU A 105 4.85 -1.18 -3.48
CA LEU A 105 4.03 -0.65 -2.40
C LEU A 105 2.79 0.08 -2.92
N LEU A 106 2.93 0.85 -4.01
CA LEU A 106 1.78 1.52 -4.65
C LEU A 106 0.73 0.49 -5.11
N PHE A 107 1.16 -0.60 -5.76
CA PHE A 107 0.25 -1.67 -6.15
C PHE A 107 -0.37 -2.37 -4.95
N ALA A 108 0.41 -2.65 -3.90
CA ALA A 108 -0.12 -3.24 -2.68
C ALA A 108 -1.21 -2.39 -2.03
N LEU A 109 -1.02 -1.07 -1.98
CA LEU A 109 -2.03 -0.12 -1.50
C LEU A 109 -3.32 -0.16 -2.36
N LYS A 110 -3.17 -0.17 -3.69
CA LYS A 110 -4.31 -0.21 -4.62
C LYS A 110 -5.07 -1.53 -4.57
N LEU A 111 -4.37 -2.65 -4.46
CA LEU A 111 -5.02 -3.95 -4.32
C LEU A 111 -5.73 -4.10 -2.98
N ALA A 112 -5.15 -3.63 -1.89
CA ALA A 112 -5.82 -3.60 -0.59
C ALA A 112 -7.09 -2.71 -0.61
N GLU A 113 -7.04 -1.56 -1.31
CA GLU A 113 -8.20 -0.70 -1.53
C GLU A 113 -9.29 -1.43 -2.33
N MET A 114 -8.91 -2.14 -3.40
CA MET A 114 -9.82 -2.95 -4.20
C MET A 114 -10.50 -4.03 -3.38
N ASP A 115 -9.74 -4.78 -2.58
CA ASP A 115 -10.27 -5.84 -1.71
C ASP A 115 -11.24 -5.28 -0.67
N ARG A 116 -10.94 -4.10 -0.14
CA ARG A 116 -11.84 -3.42 0.79
C ARG A 116 -13.13 -2.98 0.12
N LEU A 117 -13.04 -2.40 -1.07
CA LEU A 117 -14.22 -2.01 -1.87
C LEU A 117 -15.09 -3.22 -2.22
N LYS A 118 -14.46 -4.35 -2.61
CA LYS A 118 -15.16 -5.60 -2.89
C LYS A 118 -15.95 -6.08 -1.65
N LYS A 119 -15.32 -6.07 -0.48
CA LYS A 119 -15.99 -6.45 0.78
C LYS A 119 -17.17 -5.53 1.12
N GLU A 120 -17.04 -4.23 0.92
CA GLU A 120 -18.09 -3.27 1.27
C GLU A 120 -19.23 -3.22 0.26
N LYS A 121 -18.94 -3.40 -1.02
CA LYS A 121 -19.92 -3.30 -2.11
C LYS A 121 -20.55 -4.64 -2.49
N GLY A 122 -19.91 -5.76 -2.15
CA GLY A 122 -20.38 -7.10 -2.50
C GLY A 122 -20.14 -7.51 -3.95
N PHE A 123 -19.37 -6.72 -4.72
CA PHE A 123 -18.94 -7.05 -6.08
C PHE A 123 -17.51 -6.58 -6.32
N ALA A 124 -16.81 -7.23 -7.24
CA ALA A 124 -15.45 -6.86 -7.60
C ALA A 124 -15.44 -5.55 -8.42
N PRO A 125 -14.65 -4.54 -8.01
CA PRO A 125 -14.47 -3.32 -8.80
C PRO A 125 -13.69 -3.59 -10.08
N LEU A 126 -13.82 -2.70 -11.07
CA LEU A 126 -12.95 -2.68 -12.24
C LEU A 126 -11.56 -2.19 -11.83
N LEU A 127 -10.53 -2.94 -12.21
CA LEU A 127 -9.14 -2.57 -11.96
C LEU A 127 -8.50 -2.03 -13.24
N LEU A 128 -7.96 -0.82 -13.17
CA LEU A 128 -7.24 -0.18 -14.26
C LEU A 128 -5.77 -0.05 -13.85
N LEU A 129 -4.88 -0.69 -14.60
CA LEU A 129 -3.43 -0.67 -14.38
C LEU A 129 -2.76 -0.03 -15.58
N ASP A 130 -2.11 1.10 -15.35
CA ASP A 130 -1.42 1.84 -16.39
C ASP A 130 0.10 1.72 -16.21
N ASP A 131 0.80 1.47 -17.32
CA ASP A 131 2.27 1.38 -17.40
C ASP A 131 2.88 0.42 -16.36
N VAL A 132 2.37 -0.82 -16.32
CA VAL A 132 2.66 -1.79 -15.25
C VAL A 132 4.14 -2.16 -15.19
N PHE A 133 4.79 -2.35 -16.35
CA PHE A 133 6.13 -2.93 -16.43
C PHE A 133 7.27 -1.93 -16.17
N GLU A 134 6.99 -0.64 -16.18
CA GLU A 134 8.03 0.35 -15.90
C GLU A 134 8.57 0.16 -14.46
N LYS A 135 9.88 0.01 -14.32
CA LYS A 135 10.61 -0.05 -13.02
C LYS A 135 10.32 -1.26 -12.13
N LEU A 136 9.61 -2.25 -12.62
CA LEU A 136 9.49 -3.56 -11.98
C LEU A 136 10.40 -4.57 -12.66
N ASP A 137 10.98 -5.49 -11.87
CA ASP A 137 11.64 -6.69 -12.39
C ASP A 137 10.62 -7.74 -12.82
N GLU A 138 11.09 -8.74 -13.58
CA GLU A 138 10.26 -9.80 -14.16
C GLU A 138 9.43 -10.57 -13.11
N GLU A 139 9.99 -10.79 -11.95
CA GLU A 139 9.36 -11.56 -10.90
C GLU A 139 8.22 -10.80 -10.23
N ARG A 140 8.45 -9.52 -9.92
CA ARG A 140 7.40 -8.66 -9.37
C ARG A 140 6.27 -8.47 -10.36
N ILE A 141 6.57 -8.38 -11.65
CA ILE A 141 5.57 -8.35 -12.71
C ILE A 141 4.74 -9.63 -12.68
N THR A 142 5.39 -10.79 -12.68
CA THR A 142 4.72 -12.09 -12.65
C THR A 142 3.84 -12.25 -11.41
N ASN A 143 4.35 -11.88 -10.24
CA ASN A 143 3.59 -11.93 -8.98
C ASN A 143 2.37 -10.99 -9.01
N LEU A 144 2.55 -9.76 -9.51
CA LEU A 144 1.47 -8.80 -9.66
C LEU A 144 0.40 -9.31 -10.62
N LEU A 145 0.79 -9.77 -11.82
CA LEU A 145 -0.15 -10.28 -12.82
C LEU A 145 -0.89 -11.53 -12.32
N ARG A 146 -0.21 -12.44 -11.60
CA ARG A 146 -0.89 -13.58 -10.95
C ARG A 146 -1.96 -13.08 -10.00
N LYS A 147 -1.64 -12.10 -9.17
CA LYS A 147 -2.57 -11.54 -8.19
C LYS A 147 -3.80 -10.91 -8.85
N VAL A 148 -3.60 -10.13 -9.90
CA VAL A 148 -4.68 -9.36 -10.54
C VAL A 148 -5.45 -10.13 -11.61
N CYS A 149 -4.81 -11.07 -12.32
CA CYS A 149 -5.44 -11.79 -13.43
C CYS A 149 -5.95 -13.18 -13.06
N ILE A 150 -5.37 -13.84 -12.04
CA ILE A 150 -5.75 -15.18 -11.63
C ILE A 150 -6.55 -15.18 -10.32
N GLU A 151 -6.07 -14.46 -9.31
CA GLU A 151 -6.69 -14.45 -7.99
C GLU A 151 -7.84 -13.44 -7.86
N ASN A 152 -7.91 -12.46 -8.76
CA ASN A 152 -8.99 -11.48 -8.81
C ASN A 152 -10.18 -12.01 -9.63
N GLU A 153 -11.39 -11.88 -9.10
CA GLU A 153 -12.64 -12.25 -9.78
C GLU A 153 -13.22 -11.10 -10.63
N GLY A 154 -12.60 -9.94 -10.59
CA GLY A 154 -13.04 -8.73 -11.30
C GLY A 154 -12.41 -8.58 -12.68
N GLN A 155 -12.93 -7.65 -13.46
CA GLN A 155 -12.36 -7.28 -14.75
C GLN A 155 -11.15 -6.38 -14.56
N VAL A 156 -10.07 -6.67 -15.30
CA VAL A 156 -8.80 -5.92 -15.24
C VAL A 156 -8.48 -5.38 -16.62
N PHE A 157 -8.14 -4.11 -16.68
CA PHE A 157 -7.58 -3.47 -17.87
C PHE A 157 -6.13 -3.09 -17.59
N ILE A 158 -5.24 -3.54 -18.47
CA ILE A 158 -3.80 -3.30 -18.33
C ILE A 158 -3.33 -2.58 -19.60
N THR A 159 -2.64 -1.47 -19.40
CA THR A 159 -1.92 -0.77 -20.48
C THR A 159 -0.42 -0.86 -20.23
N ASP A 160 0.34 -0.98 -21.32
CA ASP A 160 1.81 -0.91 -21.28
C ASP A 160 2.36 -0.54 -22.66
N THR A 161 3.58 0.01 -22.68
CA THR A 161 4.27 0.38 -23.92
C THR A 161 4.89 -0.81 -24.63
N HIS A 162 4.99 -1.99 -24.00
CA HIS A 162 5.65 -3.20 -24.50
C HIS A 162 4.67 -4.37 -24.62
N GLU A 163 3.85 -4.40 -25.67
CA GLU A 163 2.83 -5.41 -25.89
C GLU A 163 3.37 -6.85 -25.83
N GLU A 164 4.49 -7.14 -26.48
CA GLU A 164 5.09 -8.48 -26.50
C GLU A 164 5.47 -8.97 -25.10
N ARG A 165 5.96 -8.08 -24.27
CA ARG A 165 6.32 -8.40 -22.89
C ARG A 165 5.09 -8.77 -22.06
N LEU A 166 4.03 -7.98 -22.17
CA LEU A 166 2.75 -8.27 -21.53
C LEU A 166 2.20 -9.63 -21.98
N ARG A 167 2.18 -9.87 -23.28
CA ARG A 167 1.72 -11.12 -23.89
C ARG A 167 2.46 -12.33 -23.32
N ASN A 168 3.80 -12.31 -23.34
CA ASN A 168 4.63 -13.40 -22.83
C ASN A 168 4.35 -13.73 -21.35
N HIS A 169 4.15 -12.71 -20.50
CA HIS A 169 3.81 -12.93 -19.11
C HIS A 169 2.41 -13.54 -18.93
N LEU A 170 1.41 -13.07 -19.67
CA LEU A 170 0.03 -13.58 -19.58
C LEU A 170 -0.07 -15.01 -20.08
N GLU A 171 0.60 -15.34 -21.20
CA GLU A 171 0.69 -16.71 -21.74
C GLU A 171 1.40 -17.64 -20.77
N GLY A 172 2.49 -17.20 -20.14
CA GLY A 172 3.21 -17.97 -19.12
C GLY A 172 2.36 -18.26 -17.87
N LEU A 173 1.35 -17.43 -17.58
CA LEU A 173 0.39 -17.63 -16.52
C LEU A 173 -0.87 -18.41 -16.94
N GLY A 174 -1.01 -18.75 -18.24
CA GLY A 174 -2.21 -19.42 -18.77
C GLY A 174 -3.45 -18.53 -18.81
N VAL A 175 -3.29 -17.21 -18.81
CA VAL A 175 -4.40 -16.24 -18.84
C VAL A 175 -4.90 -16.05 -20.27
N ILE A 176 -6.21 -16.14 -20.47
CA ILE A 176 -6.87 -15.80 -21.74
C ILE A 176 -7.17 -14.30 -21.71
N TYR A 177 -6.70 -13.55 -22.72
CA TYR A 177 -6.88 -12.11 -22.84
C TYR A 177 -7.45 -11.75 -24.22
N GLN A 178 -8.09 -10.60 -24.31
CA GLN A 178 -8.66 -10.03 -25.54
C GLN A 178 -8.09 -8.63 -25.80
#